data_30fdde51bded80189855b9e831327240
#
_entry.id   30fdde51bded80189855b9e831327240
#
_cell.length_a   1.000
_cell.length_b   1.000
_cell.length_c   1.000
_cell.angle_alpha   90.00
_cell.angle_beta   90.00
_cell.angle_gamma   90.00
#
_symmetry.space_group_name_H-M   'P 1'
#
loop_
_entity.id
_entity.type
_entity.pdbx_description
1 polymer ?
#
loop_
_entity_poly.entity_id
_entity_poly.type
_entity_poly.pdbx_seq_one_letter_code
_entity_poly.pdbx_strand_id
1 'polypeptide(L)'
;FLFEGTSTEFNKLNKKFDVNLGLLFSPKNMDDFQKLKKYDKPVLIIGSVTDEKLLRRILENNKIHGFTNVEHEFGKDHTHYRKSNMNQVLSKIAHDKNKTYYVNFSKVLHSQKRSKLIGRMLQNIKFMNKYKVNISIGSFARDEKGFRLYDNLESFAKVLKARKLKAIDVPVVSNLPKGVRIIG
;
A
#
# COMPACT_ATOMS: atom_id res chain seq x y z
N PHE A 1 5.15 -7.33 -8.48
CA PHE A 1 6.24 -6.95 -7.57
C PHE A 1 6.11 -5.47 -7.23
N LEU A 2 6.33 -5.11 -5.97
CA LEU A 2 6.47 -3.73 -5.53
C LEU A 2 7.96 -3.40 -5.44
N PHE A 3 8.37 -2.39 -6.18
CA PHE A 3 9.75 -1.93 -6.23
C PHE A 3 9.92 -0.66 -5.38
N GLU A 4 10.97 -0.62 -4.58
CA GLU A 4 11.39 0.55 -3.81
C GLU A 4 12.85 0.84 -4.17
N GLY A 5 13.08 1.93 -4.93
CA GLY A 5 14.43 2.28 -5.42
C GLY A 5 14.42 3.53 -6.29
N THR A 6 15.50 3.74 -7.04
CA THR A 6 15.63 4.88 -7.95
C THR A 6 14.83 4.68 -9.24
N SER A 7 14.44 5.78 -9.88
CA SER A 7 13.74 5.73 -11.18
C SER A 7 14.56 5.02 -12.26
N THR A 8 15.88 5.16 -12.23
CA THR A 8 16.78 4.52 -13.20
C THR A 8 16.77 3.00 -13.03
N GLU A 9 16.88 2.49 -11.80
CA GLU A 9 16.80 1.06 -11.50
C GLU A 9 15.42 0.49 -11.86
N PHE A 10 14.34 1.22 -11.51
CA PHE A 10 12.98 0.82 -11.88
C PHE A 10 12.84 0.64 -13.40
N ASN A 11 13.23 1.65 -14.19
CA ASN A 11 13.12 1.62 -15.64
C ASN A 11 13.99 0.51 -16.25
N LYS A 12 15.18 0.25 -15.70
CA LYS A 12 16.06 -0.86 -16.11
C LYS A 12 15.40 -2.22 -15.85
N LEU A 13 14.82 -2.42 -14.67
CA LEU A 13 14.13 -3.67 -14.32
C LEU A 13 12.86 -3.85 -15.16
N ASN A 14 12.08 -2.80 -15.35
CA ASN A 14 10.86 -2.84 -16.15
C ASN A 14 11.13 -3.23 -17.62
N LYS A 15 12.22 -2.72 -18.18
CA LYS A 15 12.66 -3.11 -19.54
C LYS A 15 13.23 -4.52 -19.60
N LYS A 16 14.02 -4.92 -18.59
CA LYS A 16 14.70 -6.23 -18.57
C LYS A 16 13.72 -7.40 -18.43
N PHE A 17 12.67 -7.24 -17.66
CA PHE A 17 11.79 -8.36 -17.30
C PHE A 17 10.46 -8.36 -18.05
N ASP A 18 10.18 -7.32 -18.83
CA ASP A 18 8.88 -7.14 -19.52
C ASP A 18 7.67 -7.43 -18.60
N VAL A 19 7.83 -7.03 -17.32
CA VAL A 19 6.84 -7.25 -16.28
C VAL A 19 6.26 -5.93 -15.81
N ASN A 20 5.00 -5.96 -15.49
CA ASN A 20 4.34 -4.81 -14.88
C ASN A 20 4.76 -4.68 -13.42
N LEU A 21 5.73 -3.83 -13.14
CA LEU A 21 6.21 -3.54 -11.79
C LEU A 21 5.29 -2.53 -11.10
N GLY A 22 4.90 -2.84 -9.89
CA GLY A 22 4.32 -1.87 -8.97
C GLY A 22 5.43 -1.05 -8.28
N LEU A 23 5.22 0.25 -8.14
CA LEU A 23 6.12 1.15 -7.44
C LEU A 23 5.58 1.48 -6.05
N LEU A 24 6.36 1.21 -5.02
CA LEU A 24 6.12 1.75 -3.68
C LEU A 24 6.78 3.13 -3.56
N PHE A 25 5.97 4.17 -3.58
CA PHE A 25 6.42 5.56 -3.54
C PHE A 25 6.34 6.11 -2.11
N SER A 26 7.50 6.41 -1.52
CA SER A 26 7.64 6.90 -0.14
C SER A 26 8.21 8.32 -0.12
N PRO A 27 7.38 9.37 -0.36
CA PRO A 27 7.86 10.75 -0.38
C PRO A 27 8.23 11.22 1.02
N LYS A 28 9.33 11.99 1.10
CA LYS A 28 9.77 12.66 2.33
C LYS A 28 9.33 14.13 2.36
N ASN A 29 9.15 14.74 1.20
CA ASN A 29 8.72 16.12 1.03
C ASN A 29 7.87 16.29 -0.25
N MET A 30 7.39 17.51 -0.49
CA MET A 30 6.55 17.81 -1.66
C MET A 30 7.31 17.73 -2.98
N ASP A 31 8.61 17.98 -3.01
CA ASP A 31 9.43 17.96 -4.22
C ASP A 31 9.62 16.54 -4.76
N ASP A 32 9.52 15.54 -3.90
CA ASP A 32 9.64 14.13 -4.30
C ASP A 32 8.58 13.73 -5.33
N PHE A 33 7.42 14.39 -5.35
CA PHE A 33 6.37 14.12 -6.33
C PHE A 33 6.80 14.43 -7.77
N GLN A 34 7.80 15.31 -7.97
CA GLN A 34 8.38 15.53 -9.31
C GLN A 34 9.10 14.28 -9.83
N LYS A 35 9.63 13.46 -8.93
CA LYS A 35 10.33 12.20 -9.29
C LYS A 35 9.41 11.22 -9.99
N LEU A 36 8.09 11.26 -9.73
CA LEU A 36 7.11 10.41 -10.41
C LEU A 36 7.04 10.64 -11.93
N LYS A 37 7.49 11.81 -12.40
CA LYS A 37 7.56 12.10 -13.85
C LYS A 37 8.64 11.28 -14.56
N LYS A 38 9.66 10.82 -13.82
CA LYS A 38 10.81 10.08 -14.34
C LYS A 38 10.58 8.58 -14.48
N TYR A 39 9.48 8.05 -13.94
CA TYR A 39 9.15 6.62 -14.07
C TYR A 39 8.41 6.38 -15.39
N ASP A 40 8.94 5.45 -16.19
CA ASP A 40 8.29 4.94 -17.38
C ASP A 40 7.18 3.98 -16.96
N LYS A 41 5.97 4.23 -17.36
CA LYS A 41 4.79 3.35 -17.29
C LYS A 41 4.71 2.35 -16.10
N PRO A 42 4.78 2.76 -14.83
CA PRO A 42 4.46 1.83 -13.76
C PRO A 42 2.97 1.48 -13.82
N VAL A 43 2.66 0.19 -13.72
CA VAL A 43 1.27 -0.28 -13.75
C VAL A 43 0.53 0.09 -12.47
N LEU A 44 1.24 0.07 -11.35
CA LEU A 44 0.67 0.37 -10.04
C LEU A 44 1.63 1.24 -9.24
N ILE A 45 1.17 2.40 -8.81
CA ILE A 45 1.90 3.25 -7.86
C ILE A 45 1.10 3.31 -6.56
N ILE A 46 1.73 2.87 -5.46
CA ILE A 46 1.17 2.92 -4.12
C ILE A 46 1.97 3.92 -3.29
N GLY A 47 1.29 4.95 -2.77
CA GLY A 47 1.91 5.90 -1.86
C GLY A 47 2.07 5.33 -0.46
N SER A 48 3.26 5.46 0.14
CA SER A 48 3.55 5.04 1.51
C SER A 48 3.98 6.23 2.33
N VAL A 49 3.15 6.67 3.29
CA VAL A 49 3.45 7.86 4.10
C VAL A 49 2.70 7.87 5.42
N THR A 50 3.33 8.48 6.43
CA THR A 50 2.75 8.71 7.76
C THR A 50 2.54 10.19 8.08
N ASP A 51 2.75 11.08 7.13
CA ASP A 51 2.47 12.53 7.26
C ASP A 51 1.13 12.86 6.57
N GLU A 52 0.29 13.65 7.22
CA GLU A 52 -1.06 13.97 6.74
C GLU A 52 -1.04 14.85 5.48
N LYS A 53 -0.13 15.81 5.39
CA LYS A 53 -0.03 16.71 4.23
C LYS A 53 0.45 15.96 3.00
N LEU A 54 1.45 15.10 3.17
CA LEU A 54 1.94 14.23 2.11
C LEU A 54 0.89 13.20 1.71
N LEU A 55 0.12 12.64 2.67
CA LEU A 55 -0.97 11.73 2.38
C LEU A 55 -2.05 12.41 1.52
N ARG A 56 -2.45 13.62 1.87
CA ARG A 56 -3.40 14.38 1.04
C ARG A 56 -2.89 14.54 -0.39
N ARG A 57 -1.61 14.88 -0.56
CA ARG A 57 -1.01 14.99 -1.88
C ARG A 57 -0.96 13.68 -2.66
N ILE A 58 -0.74 12.55 -1.97
CA ILE A 58 -0.84 11.21 -2.55
C ILE A 58 -2.25 10.96 -3.06
N LEU A 59 -3.28 11.24 -2.25
CA LEU A 59 -4.68 11.01 -2.62
C LEU A 59 -5.14 11.86 -3.80
N GLU A 60 -4.66 13.10 -3.89
CA GLU A 60 -4.99 14.04 -4.96
C GLU A 60 -4.21 13.79 -6.27
N ASN A 61 -3.12 13.03 -6.23
CA ASN A 61 -2.28 12.78 -7.40
C ASN A 61 -2.86 11.68 -8.30
N ASN A 62 -3.17 12.00 -9.54
CA ASN A 62 -3.79 11.07 -10.48
C ASN A 62 -2.87 9.90 -10.92
N LYS A 63 -1.55 10.03 -10.80
CA LYS A 63 -0.60 8.95 -11.12
C LYS A 63 -0.52 7.88 -10.02
N ILE A 64 -0.98 8.19 -8.81
CA ILE A 64 -0.91 7.27 -7.67
C ILE A 64 -2.25 6.54 -7.55
N HIS A 65 -2.22 5.21 -7.56
CA HIS A 65 -3.41 4.37 -7.57
C HIS A 65 -3.97 4.10 -6.17
N GLY A 66 -3.11 4.14 -5.16
CA GLY A 66 -3.54 3.90 -3.79
C GLY A 66 -2.50 4.31 -2.75
N PHE A 67 -2.77 3.96 -1.51
CA PHE A 67 -1.95 4.36 -0.37
C PHE A 67 -1.86 3.25 0.67
N THR A 68 -0.77 3.28 1.45
CA THR A 68 -0.48 2.32 2.52
C THR A 68 0.29 2.99 3.66
N ASN A 69 0.50 2.26 4.76
CA ASN A 69 1.35 2.66 5.88
C ASN A 69 0.92 3.96 6.59
N VAL A 70 -0.36 4.32 6.53
CA VAL A 70 -0.89 5.53 7.16
C VAL A 70 -1.02 5.43 8.68
N GLU A 71 -0.82 4.25 9.25
CA GLU A 71 -0.77 4.01 10.67
C GLU A 71 0.59 4.40 11.25
N HIS A 72 0.60 5.19 12.31
CA HIS A 72 1.81 5.36 13.10
C HIS A 72 2.11 4.08 13.89
N GLU A 73 3.36 3.64 13.91
CA GLU A 73 3.75 2.51 14.75
C GLU A 73 3.93 2.94 16.21
N PHE A 74 4.48 4.12 16.41
CA PHE A 74 4.84 4.66 17.75
C PHE A 74 3.88 5.79 18.18
N GLY A 75 4.00 6.15 19.45
CA GLY A 75 3.21 7.22 20.07
C GLY A 75 1.94 6.72 20.76
N LYS A 76 1.39 7.59 21.61
CA LYS A 76 0.14 7.31 22.34
C LYS A 76 -1.05 7.52 21.43
N ASP A 77 -2.08 6.70 21.58
CA ASP A 77 -3.39 6.97 20.99
C ASP A 77 -4.08 8.10 21.76
N HIS A 78 -4.99 8.80 21.12
CA HIS A 78 -5.81 9.81 21.78
C HIS A 78 -6.94 9.15 22.57
N THR A 79 -7.59 9.90 23.45
CA THR A 79 -8.65 9.38 24.33
C THR A 79 -9.81 8.74 23.55
N HIS A 80 -10.19 9.35 22.43
CA HIS A 80 -11.37 8.95 21.64
C HIS A 80 -11.05 8.34 20.28
N TYR A 81 -9.79 8.37 19.83
CA TYR A 81 -9.37 7.81 18.55
C TYR A 81 -7.91 7.36 18.57
N ARG A 82 -7.60 6.40 17.72
CA ARG A 82 -6.24 5.88 17.57
C ARG A 82 -5.40 6.76 16.66
N LYS A 83 -4.11 6.85 16.94
CA LYS A 83 -3.17 7.67 16.17
C LYS A 83 -2.97 7.13 14.76
N SER A 84 -3.63 7.76 13.81
CA SER A 84 -3.50 7.50 12.38
C SER A 84 -3.66 8.81 11.62
N ASN A 85 -3.03 8.94 10.47
CA ASN A 85 -3.21 10.10 9.60
C ASN A 85 -4.49 10.04 8.75
N MET A 86 -5.28 8.98 8.92
CA MET A 86 -6.54 8.85 8.21
C MET A 86 -7.69 9.46 9.00
N ASN A 87 -8.45 10.32 8.33
CA ASN A 87 -9.63 10.99 8.88
C ASN A 87 -10.79 10.96 7.88
N GLN A 88 -11.92 11.54 8.25
CA GLN A 88 -13.14 11.56 7.42
C GLN A 88 -12.92 12.30 6.09
N VAL A 89 -12.23 13.43 6.12
CA VAL A 89 -11.97 14.26 4.93
C VAL A 89 -11.09 13.50 3.93
N LEU A 90 -9.98 12.94 4.39
CA LEU A 90 -9.07 12.15 3.55
C LEU A 90 -9.73 10.89 3.00
N SER A 91 -10.61 10.25 3.79
CA SER A 91 -11.36 9.09 3.33
C SER A 91 -12.34 9.44 2.20
N LYS A 92 -12.98 10.62 2.27
CA LYS A 92 -13.83 11.12 1.20
C LYS A 92 -13.02 11.41 -0.06
N ILE A 93 -11.88 12.11 0.07
CA ILE A 93 -10.97 12.36 -1.06
C ILE A 93 -10.52 11.03 -1.70
N ALA A 94 -10.16 10.04 -0.87
CA ALA A 94 -9.76 8.72 -1.37
C ALA A 94 -10.86 8.04 -2.18
N HIS A 95 -12.12 8.13 -1.74
CA HIS A 95 -13.27 7.63 -2.48
C HIS A 95 -13.47 8.38 -3.80
N ASP A 96 -13.54 9.71 -3.76
CA ASP A 96 -13.81 10.59 -4.91
C ASP A 96 -12.73 10.46 -5.99
N LYS A 97 -11.49 10.17 -5.58
CA LYS A 97 -10.35 9.93 -6.46
C LYS A 97 -10.12 8.44 -6.80
N ASN A 98 -11.07 7.57 -6.45
CA ASN A 98 -11.01 6.12 -6.69
C ASN A 98 -9.69 5.47 -6.22
N LYS A 99 -9.19 5.88 -5.04
CA LYS A 99 -7.97 5.33 -4.45
C LYS A 99 -8.24 4.02 -3.73
N THR A 100 -7.24 3.16 -3.69
CA THR A 100 -7.29 1.89 -2.93
C THR A 100 -6.41 2.00 -1.70
N TYR A 101 -6.95 1.66 -0.53
CA TYR A 101 -6.17 1.49 0.69
C TYR A 101 -5.57 0.08 0.72
N TYR A 102 -4.25 -0.01 0.77
CA TYR A 102 -3.52 -1.27 0.83
C TYR A 102 -3.09 -1.58 2.26
N VAL A 103 -3.59 -2.67 2.81
CA VAL A 103 -3.14 -3.21 4.09
C VAL A 103 -1.78 -3.87 3.90
N ASN A 104 -0.76 -3.38 4.59
CA ASN A 104 0.60 -3.89 4.53
C ASN A 104 0.80 -4.97 5.59
N PHE A 105 0.82 -6.26 5.17
CA PHE A 105 1.00 -7.37 6.09
C PHE A 105 2.42 -7.47 6.65
N SER A 106 3.45 -7.15 5.84
CA SER A 106 4.85 -7.12 6.31
C SER A 106 5.03 -6.17 7.49
N LYS A 107 4.33 -5.01 7.48
CA LYS A 107 4.36 -4.07 8.61
C LYS A 107 3.83 -4.71 9.90
N VAL A 108 2.79 -5.56 9.79
CA VAL A 108 2.23 -6.28 10.94
C VAL A 108 3.20 -7.35 11.44
N LEU A 109 3.87 -8.08 10.54
CA LEU A 109 4.85 -9.10 10.91
C LEU A 109 6.03 -8.53 11.69
N HIS A 110 6.55 -7.38 11.26
CA HIS A 110 7.77 -6.79 11.81
C HIS A 110 7.53 -5.75 12.92
N SER A 111 6.26 -5.43 13.22
CA SER A 111 5.95 -4.43 14.24
C SER A 111 6.24 -4.95 15.66
N GLN A 112 6.94 -4.14 16.44
CA GLN A 112 7.16 -4.37 17.88
C GLN A 112 5.89 -4.09 18.71
N LYS A 113 4.97 -3.27 18.19
CA LYS A 113 3.70 -2.90 18.85
C LYS A 113 2.49 -3.37 18.05
N ARG A 114 2.51 -4.66 17.69
CA ARG A 114 1.55 -5.29 16.77
C ARG A 114 0.08 -5.05 17.14
N SER A 115 -0.29 -5.21 18.41
CA SER A 115 -1.66 -4.99 18.88
C SER A 115 -2.15 -3.55 18.65
N LYS A 116 -1.28 -2.56 18.92
CA LYS A 116 -1.56 -1.15 18.65
C LYS A 116 -1.73 -0.89 17.15
N LEU A 117 -0.81 -1.41 16.35
CA LEU A 117 -0.83 -1.26 14.91
C LEU A 117 -2.12 -1.86 14.31
N ILE A 118 -2.48 -3.07 14.70
CA ILE A 118 -3.73 -3.73 14.27
C ILE A 118 -4.95 -2.89 14.67
N GLY A 119 -4.97 -2.37 15.89
CA GLY A 119 -6.06 -1.50 16.33
C GLY A 119 -6.19 -0.22 15.50
N ARG A 120 -5.08 0.36 15.04
CA ARG A 120 -5.06 1.52 14.13
C ARG A 120 -5.53 1.15 12.73
N MET A 121 -5.12 -0.02 12.23
CA MET A 121 -5.63 -0.58 10.96
C MET A 121 -7.14 -0.80 11.00
N LEU A 122 -7.66 -1.36 12.09
CA LEU A 122 -9.11 -1.54 12.29
C LEU A 122 -9.87 -0.21 12.21
N GLN A 123 -9.36 0.85 12.84
CA GLN A 123 -9.95 2.19 12.73
C GLN A 123 -9.95 2.69 11.29
N ASN A 124 -8.84 2.55 10.57
CA ASN A 124 -8.74 2.97 9.18
C ASN A 124 -9.72 2.19 8.29
N ILE A 125 -9.77 0.87 8.45
CA ILE A 125 -10.73 0.03 7.70
C ILE A 125 -12.17 0.43 7.99
N LYS A 126 -12.49 0.82 9.24
CA LYS A 126 -13.81 1.38 9.56
C LYS A 126 -14.12 2.64 8.74
N PHE A 127 -13.15 3.55 8.58
CA PHE A 127 -13.30 4.71 7.70
C PHE A 127 -13.44 4.30 6.24
N MET A 128 -12.60 3.39 5.74
CA MET A 128 -12.66 2.92 4.36
C MET A 128 -14.03 2.29 4.06
N ASN A 129 -14.54 1.44 4.94
CA ASN A 129 -15.87 0.84 4.81
C ASN A 129 -17.00 1.90 4.81
N LYS A 130 -16.91 2.88 5.71
CA LYS A 130 -17.92 3.96 5.82
C LYS A 130 -17.97 4.82 4.56
N TYR A 131 -16.82 5.18 4.01
CA TYR A 131 -16.71 6.05 2.84
C TYR A 131 -16.60 5.28 1.51
N LYS A 132 -16.81 3.95 1.54
CA LYS A 132 -16.79 3.07 0.36
C LYS A 132 -15.47 3.12 -0.43
N VAL A 133 -14.34 3.39 0.26
CA VAL A 133 -13.01 3.33 -0.32
C VAL A 133 -12.64 1.87 -0.58
N ASN A 134 -12.04 1.60 -1.73
CA ASN A 134 -11.53 0.27 -2.06
C ASN A 134 -10.45 -0.15 -1.07
N ILE A 135 -10.49 -1.41 -0.63
CA ILE A 135 -9.49 -1.99 0.27
C ILE A 135 -8.84 -3.15 -0.47
N SER A 136 -7.54 -3.25 -0.35
CA SER A 136 -6.77 -4.40 -0.80
C SER A 136 -5.76 -4.80 0.27
N ILE A 137 -5.16 -5.96 0.13
CA ILE A 137 -4.14 -6.45 1.04
C ILE A 137 -2.99 -7.06 0.25
N GLY A 138 -1.76 -6.84 0.71
CA GLY A 138 -0.58 -7.45 0.13
C GLY A 138 0.41 -7.88 1.20
N SER A 139 1.25 -8.86 0.86
CA SER A 139 2.34 -9.28 1.72
C SER A 139 3.35 -8.16 1.92
N PHE A 140 3.65 -7.34 0.91
CA PHE A 140 4.73 -6.34 0.90
C PHE A 140 6.06 -6.93 1.39
N ALA A 141 6.28 -8.20 1.04
CA ALA A 141 7.44 -8.95 1.48
C ALA A 141 8.72 -8.39 0.86
N ARG A 142 9.78 -8.35 1.66
CA ARG A 142 11.14 -7.98 1.23
C ARG A 142 12.00 -9.20 0.93
N ASP A 143 11.55 -10.37 1.39
CA ASP A 143 12.19 -11.66 1.23
C ASP A 143 11.15 -12.78 1.05
N GLU A 144 11.62 -13.97 0.72
CA GLU A 144 10.76 -15.15 0.54
C GLU A 144 10.00 -15.54 1.81
N LYS A 145 10.60 -15.34 2.98
CA LYS A 145 10.00 -15.70 4.29
C LYS A 145 8.81 -14.79 4.65
N GLY A 146 8.82 -13.57 4.14
CA GLY A 146 7.74 -12.59 4.33
C GLY A 146 6.54 -12.82 3.41
N PHE A 147 6.69 -13.63 2.37
CA PHE A 147 5.64 -13.88 1.40
C PHE A 147 4.47 -14.66 2.01
N ARG A 148 3.24 -14.33 1.63
CA ARG A 148 2.02 -15.03 2.05
C ARG A 148 1.11 -15.25 0.86
N LEU A 149 0.44 -16.38 0.83
CA LEU A 149 -0.61 -16.68 -0.13
C LEU A 149 -1.76 -15.69 0.00
N TYR A 150 -2.42 -15.41 -1.10
CA TYR A 150 -3.52 -14.44 -1.13
C TYR A 150 -4.65 -14.82 -0.17
N ASP A 151 -5.03 -16.09 -0.10
CA ASP A 151 -6.11 -16.58 0.77
C ASP A 151 -5.83 -16.32 2.26
N ASN A 152 -4.57 -16.46 2.67
CA ASN A 152 -4.14 -16.15 4.04
C ASN A 152 -4.23 -14.65 4.32
N LEU A 153 -3.84 -13.83 3.35
CA LEU A 153 -3.94 -12.37 3.44
C LEU A 153 -5.40 -11.93 3.45
N GLU A 154 -6.24 -12.51 2.61
CA GLU A 154 -7.67 -12.24 2.58
C GLU A 154 -8.34 -12.59 3.91
N SER A 155 -8.01 -13.74 4.48
CA SER A 155 -8.51 -14.17 5.79
C SER A 155 -8.13 -13.17 6.88
N PHE A 156 -6.89 -12.67 6.86
CA PHE A 156 -6.45 -11.62 7.78
C PHE A 156 -7.24 -10.31 7.57
N ALA A 157 -7.47 -9.90 6.32
CA ALA A 157 -8.26 -8.71 6.03
C ALA A 157 -9.72 -8.83 6.47
N LYS A 158 -10.31 -10.04 6.39
CA LYS A 158 -11.65 -10.35 6.94
C LYS A 158 -11.68 -10.20 8.46
N VAL A 159 -10.64 -10.67 9.17
CA VAL A 159 -10.48 -10.46 10.62
C VAL A 159 -10.42 -8.96 10.95
N LEU A 160 -9.78 -8.15 10.11
CA LEU A 160 -9.77 -6.70 10.21
C LEU A 160 -11.11 -6.04 9.80
N LYS A 161 -12.15 -6.84 9.48
CA LYS A 161 -13.48 -6.37 9.08
C LYS A 161 -13.50 -5.58 7.76
N ALA A 162 -12.59 -5.84 6.85
CA ALA A 162 -12.65 -5.31 5.48
C ALA A 162 -13.85 -5.94 4.74
N ARG A 163 -14.77 -5.10 4.24
CA ARG A 163 -16.03 -5.59 3.65
C ARG A 163 -15.93 -5.85 2.15
N LYS A 164 -15.16 -5.05 1.42
CA LYS A 164 -14.96 -5.17 -0.02
C LYS A 164 -13.47 -5.19 -0.31
N LEU A 165 -12.92 -6.37 -0.47
CA LEU A 165 -11.55 -6.55 -0.90
C LEU A 165 -11.50 -6.49 -2.43
N LYS A 166 -10.72 -5.58 -2.94
CA LYS A 166 -10.33 -5.54 -4.35
C LYS A 166 -9.07 -6.37 -4.50
N ALA A 167 -9.12 -7.40 -5.34
CA ALA A 167 -7.92 -8.12 -5.72
C ALA A 167 -6.92 -7.12 -6.31
N ILE A 168 -5.64 -7.32 -6.01
CA ILE A 168 -4.60 -6.59 -6.73
C ILE A 168 -4.56 -7.23 -8.11
N ASP A 169 -5.05 -6.53 -9.14
CA ASP A 169 -4.84 -6.93 -10.53
C ASP A 169 -3.34 -6.76 -10.82
N VAL A 170 -2.56 -7.71 -10.38
CA VAL A 170 -1.21 -7.89 -10.87
C VAL A 170 -1.35 -8.70 -12.15
N PRO A 171 -1.01 -8.16 -13.31
CA PRO A 171 -1.03 -8.95 -14.53
C PRO A 171 -0.21 -10.22 -14.31
N VAL A 172 -0.82 -11.36 -14.57
CA VAL A 172 -0.14 -12.66 -14.46
C VAL A 172 1.01 -12.64 -15.45
N VAL A 173 2.24 -12.66 -14.94
CA VAL A 173 3.43 -12.74 -15.76
C VAL A 173 3.52 -14.17 -16.29
N SER A 174 3.17 -14.36 -17.55
CA SER A 174 3.24 -15.67 -18.22
C SER A 174 4.69 -16.18 -18.42
N ASN A 175 5.68 -15.32 -18.30
CA ASN A 175 7.11 -15.66 -18.49
C ASN A 175 7.97 -15.15 -17.35
N LEU A 176 8.03 -15.93 -16.26
CA LEU A 176 9.02 -15.71 -15.22
C LEU A 176 10.41 -16.13 -15.73
N PRO A 177 11.47 -15.35 -15.45
CA PRO A 177 12.83 -15.79 -15.75
C PRO A 177 13.12 -17.15 -15.11
N LYS A 178 13.81 -18.05 -15.84
CA LYS A 178 14.23 -19.33 -15.29
C LYS A 178 14.99 -19.10 -13.97
N GLY A 179 14.49 -19.65 -12.87
CA GLY A 179 15.08 -19.51 -11.53
C GLY A 179 14.18 -18.80 -10.50
N VAL A 180 13.09 -18.14 -10.91
CA VAL A 180 12.09 -17.61 -9.99
C VAL A 180 10.97 -18.64 -9.83
N ARG A 181 10.87 -19.27 -8.66
CA ARG A 181 9.75 -20.16 -8.31
C ARG A 181 8.67 -19.33 -7.62
N ILE A 182 7.45 -19.33 -8.20
CA ILE A 182 6.26 -18.95 -7.42
C ILE A 182 5.98 -20.16 -6.53
N ILE A 183 6.22 -20.01 -5.23
CA ILE A 183 5.73 -20.99 -4.27
C ILE A 183 4.28 -20.62 -4.02
N GLY A 184 3.39 -21.43 -4.61
CA GLY A 184 1.95 -21.38 -4.38
C GLY A 184 1.60 -21.83 -2.96
#